data_cfd65614b83b71eb5cd22730a27c0567
#
_entry.id   cfd65614b83b71eb5cd22730a27c0567
#
_cell.length_a   1.000
_cell.length_b   1.000
_cell.length_c   1.000
_cell.angle_alpha   90.00
_cell.angle_beta   90.00
_cell.angle_gamma   90.00
#
_symmetry.space_group_name_H-M   'P 1'
#
loop_
_entity.id
_entity.type
_entity.pdbx_description
1 polymer ?
#
loop_
_entity_poly.entity_id
_entity_poly.type
_entity_poly.pdbx_seq_one_letter_code
_entity_poly.pdbx_strand_id
1 'polypeptide(L)'
;TSAILLDVRKYIFSGKPMEAGQFVTIEHLEKTLELSGLNKRGILPGDVVLINTGWSDNYEDPDISKVYYSYAPGISYAAAEFLGSKKVVAVGLDTPFVDAVPNPDSATKYEMPGGMPEGLGFPVHHYFLTQAGIYTLENLKLDELSKDAVIQSCVMILPLLSRGSAASPIRPVAIGG
;
A
#
# COMPACT_ATOMS: atom_id res chain seq x y z
N THR A 1 9.59 0.63 14.72
CA THR A 1 10.56 0.69 13.63
C THR A 1 10.37 1.96 12.80
N SER A 2 11.29 2.24 11.88
CA SER A 2 11.15 3.36 10.93
C SER A 2 10.08 3.05 9.89
N ALA A 3 9.32 4.07 9.50
CA ALA A 3 8.41 4.02 8.37
C ALA A 3 8.64 5.19 7.43
N ILE A 4 8.36 4.98 6.15
CA ILE A 4 8.30 6.03 5.14
C ILE A 4 6.92 6.06 4.51
N LEU A 5 6.44 7.25 4.21
CA LEU A 5 5.20 7.48 3.45
C LEU A 5 5.54 7.75 1.99
N LEU A 6 5.09 6.88 1.11
CA LEU A 6 5.11 7.06 -0.33
C LEU A 6 3.71 7.51 -0.78
N ASP A 7 3.53 8.82 -0.87
CA ASP A 7 2.25 9.42 -1.25
C ASP A 7 2.12 9.47 -2.78
N VAL A 8 1.72 8.34 -3.37
CA VAL A 8 1.53 8.25 -4.81
C VAL A 8 0.36 9.11 -5.30
N ARG A 9 -0.69 9.25 -4.47
CA ARG A 9 -1.80 10.17 -4.75
C ARG A 9 -1.29 11.58 -5.02
N LYS A 10 -0.45 12.09 -4.12
CA LYS A 10 0.06 13.46 -4.19
C LYS A 10 1.04 13.66 -5.34
N TYR A 11 2.03 12.79 -5.43
CA TYR A 11 3.17 13.01 -6.33
C TYR A 11 2.98 12.46 -7.74
N ILE A 12 2.18 11.40 -7.91
CA ILE A 12 1.97 10.74 -9.21
C ILE A 12 0.61 11.10 -9.80
N PHE A 13 -0.44 11.10 -8.98
CA PHE A 13 -1.81 11.31 -9.44
C PHE A 13 -2.32 12.74 -9.19
N SER A 14 -1.43 13.70 -8.92
CA SER A 14 -1.76 15.13 -8.76
C SER A 14 -2.87 15.41 -7.73
N GLY A 15 -2.86 14.63 -6.63
CA GLY A 15 -3.83 14.72 -5.53
C GLY A 15 -5.14 13.96 -5.77
N LYS A 16 -5.34 13.37 -6.94
CA LYS A 16 -6.52 12.53 -7.22
C LYS A 16 -6.32 11.13 -6.65
N PRO A 17 -7.37 10.48 -6.13
CA PRO A 17 -7.28 9.07 -5.74
C PRO A 17 -7.04 8.19 -6.96
N MET A 18 -6.37 7.08 -6.75
CA MET A 18 -6.24 6.02 -7.75
C MET A 18 -7.60 5.35 -7.98
N GLU A 19 -7.77 4.78 -9.17
CA GLU A 19 -8.98 4.04 -9.54
C GLU A 19 -8.82 2.54 -9.26
N ALA A 20 -9.95 1.84 -9.09
CA ALA A 20 -9.98 0.39 -8.92
C ALA A 20 -9.27 -0.33 -10.08
N GLY A 21 -8.37 -1.25 -9.75
CA GLY A 21 -7.59 -1.99 -10.74
C GLY A 21 -6.31 -1.27 -11.22
N GLN A 22 -6.07 -0.02 -10.81
CA GLN A 22 -4.77 0.62 -11.08
C GLN A 22 -3.65 0.00 -10.24
N PHE A 23 -2.45 0.01 -10.79
CA PHE A 23 -1.27 -0.55 -10.14
C PHE A 23 -0.28 0.53 -9.72
N VAL A 24 0.20 0.44 -8.48
CA VAL A 24 1.42 1.12 -8.05
C VAL A 24 2.61 0.33 -8.60
N THR A 25 3.37 0.94 -9.49
CA THR A 25 4.53 0.33 -10.16
C THR A 25 5.86 0.72 -9.49
N ILE A 26 6.96 0.11 -9.91
CA ILE A 26 8.31 0.49 -9.44
C ILE A 26 8.58 1.96 -9.76
N GLU A 27 8.23 2.40 -10.97
CA GLU A 27 8.43 3.79 -11.40
C GLU A 27 7.65 4.76 -10.52
N HIS A 28 6.43 4.40 -10.11
CA HIS A 28 5.64 5.20 -9.15
C HIS A 28 6.35 5.33 -7.80
N LEU A 29 6.90 4.23 -7.28
CA LEU A 29 7.62 4.22 -6.00
C LEU A 29 8.91 5.07 -6.08
N GLU A 30 9.73 4.86 -7.10
CA GLU A 30 10.98 5.59 -7.30
C GLU A 30 10.74 7.08 -7.53
N LYS A 31 9.75 7.43 -8.34
CA LYS A 31 9.38 8.83 -8.57
C LYS A 31 8.85 9.50 -7.32
N THR A 32 8.06 8.78 -6.52
CA THR A 32 7.57 9.29 -5.24
C THR A 32 8.72 9.53 -4.26
N LEU A 33 9.71 8.62 -4.17
CA LEU A 33 10.92 8.81 -3.38
C LEU A 33 11.68 10.08 -3.80
N GLU A 34 11.83 10.29 -5.11
CA GLU A 34 12.50 11.47 -5.66
C GLU A 34 11.77 12.75 -5.27
N LEU A 35 10.47 12.83 -5.57
CA LEU A 35 9.66 14.05 -5.38
C LEU A 35 9.38 14.38 -3.92
N SER A 36 9.36 13.39 -3.04
CA SER A 36 9.23 13.59 -1.59
C SER A 36 10.55 13.98 -0.90
N GLY A 37 11.69 13.94 -1.62
CA GLY A 37 13.00 14.22 -1.02
C GLY A 37 13.64 13.04 -0.28
N LEU A 38 13.04 11.86 -0.37
CA LEU A 38 13.57 10.62 0.23
C LEU A 38 14.63 9.93 -0.62
N ASN A 39 14.95 10.45 -1.81
CA ASN A 39 15.89 9.84 -2.76
C ASN A 39 17.28 9.56 -2.15
N LYS A 40 17.77 10.43 -1.27
CA LYS A 40 19.08 10.25 -0.60
C LYS A 40 19.04 9.15 0.45
N ARG A 41 17.93 9.01 1.15
CA ARG A 41 17.73 7.97 2.16
C ARG A 41 17.36 6.64 1.50
N GLY A 42 16.43 6.67 0.57
CA GLY A 42 15.84 5.50 -0.04
C GLY A 42 14.98 4.67 0.90
N ILE A 43 14.70 3.45 0.48
CA ILE A 43 14.05 2.42 1.29
C ILE A 43 15.14 1.59 1.95
N LEU A 44 15.15 1.50 3.26
CA LEU A 44 16.16 0.78 4.03
C LEU A 44 15.64 -0.57 4.54
N PRO A 45 16.51 -1.56 4.74
CA PRO A 45 16.13 -2.80 5.40
C PRO A 45 15.50 -2.54 6.77
N GLY A 46 14.37 -3.18 7.05
CA GLY A 46 13.63 -2.99 8.30
C GLY A 46 12.61 -1.86 8.28
N ASP A 47 12.50 -1.11 7.18
CA ASP A 47 11.45 -0.09 7.05
C ASP A 47 10.05 -0.71 6.94
N VAL A 48 9.07 0.03 7.41
CA VAL A 48 7.67 -0.08 7.00
C VAL A 48 7.43 0.90 5.87
N VAL A 49 6.92 0.43 4.75
CA VAL A 49 6.56 1.29 3.61
C VAL A 49 5.05 1.51 3.60
N LEU A 50 4.62 2.75 3.82
CA LEU A 50 3.23 3.16 3.77
C LEU A 50 2.97 3.82 2.41
N ILE A 51 1.93 3.36 1.70
CA ILE A 51 1.59 3.84 0.36
C ILE A 51 0.21 4.46 0.40
N ASN A 52 0.12 5.78 0.18
CA ASN A 52 -1.14 6.50 0.10
C ASN A 52 -1.63 6.54 -1.35
N THR A 53 -2.72 5.85 -1.63
CA THR A 53 -3.38 5.81 -2.95
C THR A 53 -4.54 6.79 -3.05
N GLY A 54 -5.07 7.25 -1.91
CA GLY A 54 -6.28 8.04 -1.80
C GLY A 54 -7.57 7.21 -1.87
N TRP A 55 -7.47 5.89 -1.95
CA TRP A 55 -8.64 5.00 -2.02
C TRP A 55 -9.51 5.09 -0.76
N SER A 56 -8.92 5.42 0.39
CA SER A 56 -9.61 5.64 1.65
C SER A 56 -10.67 6.76 1.62
N ASP A 57 -10.66 7.65 0.64
CA ASP A 57 -11.74 8.62 0.43
C ASP A 57 -13.12 7.93 0.24
N ASN A 58 -13.12 6.67 -0.21
CA ASN A 58 -14.33 5.87 -0.39
C ASN A 58 -14.82 5.18 0.89
N TYR A 59 -14.07 5.23 1.99
CA TYR A 59 -14.38 4.47 3.21
C TYR A 59 -15.56 5.04 4.00
N GLU A 60 -15.69 6.36 4.05
CA GLU A 60 -16.65 7.05 4.91
C GLU A 60 -18.07 7.13 4.31
N ASP A 61 -18.24 6.86 3.00
CA ASP A 61 -19.53 6.89 2.35
C ASP A 61 -20.26 5.55 2.52
N PRO A 62 -21.42 5.48 3.22
CA PRO A 62 -22.15 4.24 3.41
C PRO A 62 -22.60 3.57 2.11
N ASP A 63 -22.84 4.34 1.06
CA ASP A 63 -23.23 3.82 -0.25
C ASP A 63 -22.01 3.36 -1.07
N ILE A 64 -20.85 3.99 -0.82
CA ILE A 64 -19.59 3.71 -1.50
C ILE A 64 -18.76 2.67 -0.73
N SER A 65 -19.03 2.42 0.54
CA SER A 65 -18.31 1.42 1.33
C SER A 65 -18.34 0.02 0.72
N LYS A 66 -19.39 -0.31 -0.02
CA LYS A 66 -19.48 -1.56 -0.81
C LYS A 66 -18.43 -1.55 -1.93
N VAL A 67 -18.18 -0.40 -2.55
CA VAL A 67 -17.16 -0.22 -3.58
C VAL A 67 -15.78 -0.35 -2.96
N TYR A 68 -15.56 0.29 -1.80
CA TYR A 68 -14.29 0.24 -1.08
C TYR A 68 -13.81 -1.18 -0.83
N TYR A 69 -14.69 -2.06 -0.32
CA TYR A 69 -14.34 -3.45 -0.01
C TYR A 69 -14.45 -4.43 -1.19
N SER A 70 -15.01 -4.00 -2.31
CA SER A 70 -15.19 -4.88 -3.47
C SER A 70 -14.08 -4.73 -4.49
N TYR A 71 -13.51 -3.53 -4.59
CA TYR A 71 -12.54 -3.14 -5.60
C TYR A 71 -11.45 -2.27 -4.99
N ALA A 72 -10.25 -2.24 -5.57
CA ALA A 72 -9.21 -1.34 -5.11
C ALA A 72 -8.07 -1.22 -6.14
N PRO A 73 -7.30 -0.11 -6.10
CA PRO A 73 -5.95 -0.12 -6.62
C PRO A 73 -5.05 -0.97 -5.72
N GLY A 74 -3.91 -1.38 -6.21
CA GLY A 74 -2.96 -2.19 -5.44
C GLY A 74 -1.55 -2.07 -5.99
N ILE A 75 -0.66 -2.93 -5.51
CA ILE A 75 0.74 -2.96 -5.90
C ILE A 75 0.91 -3.93 -7.06
N SER A 76 1.73 -3.59 -8.07
CA SER A 76 2.13 -4.56 -9.09
C SER A 76 3.04 -5.63 -8.50
N TYR A 77 3.03 -6.85 -9.06
CA TYR A 77 3.88 -7.93 -8.57
C TYR A 77 5.36 -7.56 -8.62
N ALA A 78 5.82 -6.93 -9.70
CA ALA A 78 7.19 -6.44 -9.81
C ALA A 78 7.55 -5.40 -8.72
N ALA A 79 6.60 -4.51 -8.36
CA ALA A 79 6.81 -3.56 -7.26
C ALA A 79 6.86 -4.27 -5.90
N ALA A 80 6.09 -5.34 -5.71
CA ALA A 80 6.18 -6.16 -4.51
C ALA A 80 7.56 -6.85 -4.40
N GLU A 81 8.07 -7.43 -5.49
CA GLU A 81 9.41 -8.02 -5.54
C GLU A 81 10.50 -6.96 -5.28
N PHE A 82 10.33 -5.76 -5.86
CA PHE A 82 11.23 -4.64 -5.58
C PHE A 82 11.27 -4.29 -4.10
N LEU A 83 10.11 -4.16 -3.43
CA LEU A 83 10.03 -3.91 -1.99
C LEU A 83 10.66 -5.06 -1.18
N GLY A 84 10.41 -6.29 -1.58
CA GLY A 84 11.06 -7.47 -0.99
C GLY A 84 12.58 -7.44 -1.10
N SER A 85 13.12 -7.02 -2.24
CA SER A 85 14.57 -6.87 -2.44
C SER A 85 15.19 -5.82 -1.52
N LYS A 86 14.40 -4.82 -1.08
CA LYS A 86 14.82 -3.81 -0.09
C LYS A 86 14.76 -4.31 1.35
N LYS A 87 14.27 -5.52 1.58
CA LYS A 87 14.15 -6.15 2.91
C LYS A 87 13.29 -5.32 3.87
N VAL A 88 12.18 -4.77 3.38
CA VAL A 88 11.20 -4.10 4.23
C VAL A 88 10.52 -5.13 5.13
N VAL A 89 10.00 -4.71 6.28
CA VAL A 89 9.35 -5.64 7.22
C VAL A 89 7.83 -5.61 7.10
N ALA A 90 7.27 -4.53 6.60
CA ALA A 90 5.85 -4.43 6.31
C ALA A 90 5.58 -3.44 5.18
N VAL A 91 4.48 -3.67 4.48
CA VAL A 91 3.93 -2.76 3.48
C VAL A 91 2.49 -2.46 3.84
N GLY A 92 2.14 -1.19 3.88
CA GLY A 92 0.83 -0.73 4.29
C GLY A 92 0.16 0.16 3.24
N LEU A 93 -1.13 -0.06 2.99
CA LEU A 93 -1.95 0.74 2.08
C LEU A 93 -3.22 1.24 2.76
N ASP A 94 -3.77 2.29 2.19
CA ASP A 94 -5.09 2.83 2.51
C ASP A 94 -6.23 2.11 1.77
N THR A 95 -5.96 0.93 1.23
CA THR A 95 -6.87 0.04 0.51
C THR A 95 -7.22 -1.19 1.36
N PRO A 96 -8.33 -1.89 1.07
CA PRO A 96 -8.67 -3.14 1.77
C PRO A 96 -7.77 -4.32 1.38
N PHE A 97 -6.99 -4.18 0.31
CA PHE A 97 -6.10 -5.22 -0.23
C PHE A 97 -4.78 -4.60 -0.68
N VAL A 98 -3.67 -5.33 -0.57
CA VAL A 98 -2.40 -4.94 -1.21
C VAL A 98 -2.39 -5.27 -2.71
N ASP A 99 -3.18 -6.25 -3.13
CA ASP A 99 -3.40 -6.58 -4.54
C ASP A 99 -4.46 -5.64 -5.16
N ALA A 100 -4.30 -5.32 -6.44
CA ALA A 100 -5.30 -4.56 -7.17
C ALA A 100 -6.50 -5.45 -7.54
N VAL A 101 -7.69 -4.96 -7.27
CA VAL A 101 -8.95 -5.62 -7.62
C VAL A 101 -9.74 -4.71 -8.55
N PRO A 102 -9.85 -5.04 -9.85
CA PRO A 102 -10.52 -4.20 -10.84
C PRO A 102 -12.03 -4.22 -10.66
N ASN A 103 -12.67 -3.10 -10.97
CA ASN A 103 -14.12 -3.04 -11.10
C ASN A 103 -14.52 -3.51 -12.50
N PRO A 104 -15.27 -4.62 -12.64
CA PRO A 104 -15.67 -5.15 -13.93
C PRO A 104 -16.60 -4.20 -14.72
N ASP A 105 -17.33 -3.34 -14.03
CA ASP A 105 -18.26 -2.37 -14.62
C ASP A 105 -17.59 -1.04 -14.98
N SER A 106 -16.30 -0.86 -14.64
CA SER A 106 -15.57 0.36 -15.00
C SER A 106 -15.38 0.48 -16.50
N ALA A 107 -15.57 1.70 -17.01
CA ALA A 107 -15.27 2.02 -18.41
C ALA A 107 -13.76 1.94 -18.70
N THR A 108 -12.94 2.23 -17.70
CA THR A 108 -11.48 2.12 -17.80
C THR A 108 -11.06 0.71 -17.39
N LYS A 109 -10.31 0.05 -18.26
CA LYS A 109 -9.68 -1.23 -17.95
C LYS A 109 -8.17 -1.03 -17.81
N TYR A 110 -7.63 -1.50 -16.74
CA TYR A 110 -6.18 -1.48 -16.52
C TYR A 110 -5.61 -2.83 -16.90
N GLU A 111 -4.61 -2.82 -17.77
CA GLU A 111 -3.91 -4.05 -18.14
C GLU A 111 -3.12 -4.56 -16.93
N MET A 112 -3.20 -5.87 -16.73
CA MET A 112 -2.42 -6.55 -15.70
C MET A 112 -0.94 -6.44 -16.07
N PRO A 113 -0.06 -5.90 -15.20
CA PRO A 113 1.38 -5.88 -15.49
C PRO A 113 1.91 -7.29 -15.73
N GLY A 114 2.83 -7.42 -16.67
CA GLY A 114 3.50 -8.68 -16.96
C GLY A 114 4.24 -9.24 -15.74
N GLY A 115 4.54 -10.55 -15.78
CA GLY A 115 5.33 -11.23 -14.74
C GLY A 115 4.55 -11.70 -13.53
N MET A 116 3.22 -11.56 -13.53
CA MET A 116 2.38 -12.11 -12.44
C MET A 116 2.31 -13.64 -12.55
N PRO A 117 2.45 -14.37 -11.42
CA PRO A 117 2.26 -15.80 -11.41
C PRO A 117 0.85 -16.20 -11.81
N GLU A 118 0.74 -17.19 -12.71
CA GLU A 118 -0.56 -17.72 -13.11
C GLU A 118 -1.26 -18.47 -11.98
N GLY A 119 -2.59 -18.40 -11.93
CA GLY A 119 -3.41 -19.18 -11.00
C GLY A 119 -3.46 -18.65 -9.56
N LEU A 120 -2.81 -17.54 -9.25
CA LEU A 120 -2.91 -16.89 -7.95
C LEU A 120 -3.89 -15.72 -8.00
N GLY A 121 -4.96 -15.79 -7.18
CA GLY A 121 -5.95 -14.71 -7.09
C GLY A 121 -5.38 -13.42 -6.45
N PHE A 122 -4.44 -13.56 -5.51
CA PHE A 122 -3.78 -12.48 -4.78
C PHE A 122 -2.26 -12.70 -4.75
N PRO A 123 -1.57 -12.48 -5.86
CA PRO A 123 -0.15 -12.80 -6.00
C PRO A 123 0.75 -11.95 -5.11
N VAL A 124 0.41 -10.69 -4.83
CA VAL A 124 1.19 -9.82 -3.94
C VAL A 124 1.11 -10.30 -2.50
N HIS A 125 -0.09 -10.63 -2.01
CA HIS A 125 -0.26 -11.27 -0.70
C HIS A 125 0.58 -12.55 -0.59
N HIS A 126 0.46 -13.42 -1.61
CA HIS A 126 1.20 -14.67 -1.63
C HIS A 126 2.71 -14.41 -1.52
N TYR A 127 3.25 -13.49 -2.33
CA TYR A 127 4.66 -13.15 -2.30
C TYR A 127 5.09 -12.61 -0.93
N PHE A 128 4.40 -11.59 -0.42
CA PHE A 128 4.78 -10.96 0.84
C PHE A 128 4.73 -11.94 2.01
N LEU A 129 3.61 -12.65 2.18
CA LEU A 129 3.39 -13.47 3.37
C LEU A 129 4.10 -14.81 3.33
N THR A 130 4.24 -15.43 2.15
CA THR A 130 4.75 -16.80 2.06
C THR A 130 6.19 -16.90 1.55
N GLN A 131 6.68 -15.93 0.80
CA GLN A 131 8.01 -15.96 0.20
C GLN A 131 8.96 -14.95 0.84
N ALA A 132 8.49 -13.71 1.06
CA ALA A 132 9.34 -12.62 1.52
C ALA A 132 9.30 -12.39 3.04
N GLY A 133 8.30 -12.93 3.76
CA GLY A 133 8.13 -12.70 5.19
C GLY A 133 7.80 -11.24 5.53
N ILE A 134 7.07 -10.56 4.66
CA ILE A 134 6.67 -9.16 4.80
C ILE A 134 5.22 -9.10 5.26
N TYR A 135 4.94 -8.36 6.34
CA TYR A 135 3.57 -8.15 6.78
C TYR A 135 2.81 -7.19 5.86
N THR A 136 1.53 -7.49 5.62
CA THR A 136 0.61 -6.56 4.94
C THR A 136 -0.21 -5.81 5.99
N LEU A 137 -0.35 -4.49 5.80
CA LEU A 137 -1.16 -3.62 6.63
C LEU A 137 -2.22 -2.97 5.72
N GLU A 138 -3.46 -3.21 6.00
CA GLU A 138 -4.57 -2.82 5.13
C GLU A 138 -5.55 -1.90 5.86
N ASN A 139 -6.38 -1.19 5.10
CA ASN A 139 -7.34 -0.22 5.65
C ASN A 139 -6.68 0.88 6.50
N LEU A 140 -5.49 1.33 6.13
CA LEU A 140 -4.80 2.38 6.86
C LEU A 140 -5.39 3.75 6.53
N LYS A 141 -5.52 4.61 7.55
CA LYS A 141 -5.86 6.01 7.36
C LYS A 141 -4.57 6.81 7.25
N LEU A 142 -4.15 7.15 6.03
CA LEU A 142 -2.86 7.81 5.72
C LEU A 142 -3.00 9.29 5.35
N ASP A 143 -4.21 9.79 5.24
CA ASP A 143 -4.53 11.15 4.83
C ASP A 143 -3.94 12.21 5.80
N GLU A 144 -3.97 11.97 7.10
CA GLU A 144 -3.38 12.91 8.07
C GLU A 144 -1.85 12.97 7.94
N LEU A 145 -1.17 11.84 7.77
CA LEU A 145 0.28 11.83 7.53
C LEU A 145 0.64 12.57 6.23
N SER A 146 -0.17 12.39 5.18
CA SER A 146 -0.01 13.09 3.90
C SER A 146 -0.22 14.60 4.06
N LYS A 147 -1.29 15.01 4.74
CA LYS A 147 -1.65 16.40 5.00
C LYS A 147 -0.59 17.13 5.82
N ASP A 148 -0.07 16.47 6.85
CA ASP A 148 0.97 17.01 7.71
C ASP A 148 2.38 16.90 7.09
N ALA A 149 2.47 16.36 5.87
CA ALA A 149 3.72 16.12 5.15
C ALA A 149 4.75 15.29 5.94
N VAL A 150 4.28 14.38 6.78
CA VAL A 150 5.12 13.47 7.54
C VAL A 150 5.55 12.31 6.65
N ILE A 151 6.69 12.47 5.98
CA ILE A 151 7.23 11.49 5.03
C ILE A 151 8.08 10.40 5.68
N GLN A 152 8.52 10.63 6.91
CA GLN A 152 9.29 9.67 7.72
C GLN A 152 8.80 9.71 9.16
N SER A 153 8.61 8.55 9.76
CA SER A 153 8.11 8.42 11.13
C SER A 153 8.69 7.20 11.83
N CYS A 154 8.53 7.16 13.15
CA CYS A 154 8.64 5.94 13.93
C CYS A 154 7.26 5.32 14.08
N VAL A 155 7.08 4.07 13.67
CA VAL A 155 5.78 3.40 13.78
C VAL A 155 5.79 2.30 14.84
N MET A 156 4.67 2.22 15.55
CA MET A 156 4.32 1.14 16.45
C MET A 156 3.11 0.41 15.88
N ILE A 157 3.24 -0.90 15.65
CA ILE A 157 2.19 -1.76 15.09
C ILE A 157 2.04 -2.92 16.05
N LEU A 158 0.97 -2.91 16.82
CA LEU A 158 0.73 -3.88 17.89
C LEU A 158 -0.51 -4.71 17.57
N PRO A 159 -0.34 -5.93 17.04
CA PRO A 159 -1.45 -6.85 16.82
C PRO A 159 -2.01 -7.37 18.14
N LEU A 160 -3.28 -7.75 18.13
CA LEU A 160 -3.87 -8.48 19.25
C LEU A 160 -3.27 -9.88 19.32
N LEU A 161 -3.01 -10.35 20.54
CA LEU A 161 -2.55 -11.71 20.76
C LEU A 161 -3.75 -12.67 20.66
N SER A 162 -3.95 -13.24 19.46
CA SER A 162 -5.02 -14.19 19.17
C SER A 162 -4.45 -15.55 18.77
N ARG A 163 -4.85 -16.59 19.50
CA ARG A 163 -4.38 -17.95 19.20
C ARG A 163 -5.05 -18.48 17.92
N GLY A 164 -4.23 -18.95 16.96
CA GLY A 164 -4.71 -19.56 15.71
C GLY A 164 -5.22 -18.53 14.68
N SER A 165 -5.00 -17.23 14.91
CA SER A 165 -5.38 -16.18 13.97
C SER A 165 -4.28 -15.93 12.94
N ALA A 166 -4.64 -15.86 11.67
CA ALA A 166 -3.75 -15.49 10.58
C ALA A 166 -3.61 -13.96 10.41
N ALA A 167 -4.56 -13.19 10.96
CA ALA A 167 -4.59 -11.74 10.92
C ALA A 167 -5.14 -11.18 12.24
N SER A 168 -4.95 -9.89 12.46
CA SER A 168 -5.41 -9.20 13.67
C SER A 168 -5.78 -7.76 13.36
N PRO A 169 -6.85 -7.24 13.97
CA PRO A 169 -7.04 -5.80 14.02
C PRO A 169 -5.84 -5.14 14.66
N ILE A 170 -5.43 -4.00 14.09
CA ILE A 170 -4.33 -3.18 14.59
C ILE A 170 -4.77 -1.72 14.69
N ARG A 171 -4.13 -0.99 15.58
CA ARG A 171 -4.18 0.47 15.61
C ARG A 171 -2.75 1.00 15.55
N PRO A 172 -2.19 1.14 14.35
CA PRO A 172 -0.84 1.64 14.20
C PRO A 172 -0.76 3.10 14.65
N VAL A 173 0.38 3.47 15.23
CA VAL A 173 0.68 4.85 15.64
C VAL A 173 1.98 5.25 14.95
N ALA A 174 1.95 6.37 14.24
CA ALA A 174 3.11 6.99 13.62
C ALA A 174 3.51 8.25 14.41
N ILE A 175 4.77 8.37 14.77
CA ILE A 175 5.35 9.52 15.46
C ILE A 175 6.42 10.10 14.53
N GLY A 176 6.20 11.29 14.03
CA GLY A 176 7.11 12.02 13.15
C GLY A 176 6.87 13.51 13.21
N GLY A 177 7.82 14.29 12.69
CA GLY A 177 7.76 15.74 12.61
C GLY A 177 9.05 16.29 12.00
#